data_f2bdf90f8314c1f100dc572b7ea57944
#
_entry.id   f2bdf90f8314c1f100dc572b7ea57944
#
_cell.length_a   1.000
_cell.length_b   1.000
_cell.length_c   1.000
_cell.angle_alpha   90.00
_cell.angle_beta   90.00
_cell.angle_gamma   90.00
#
_symmetry.space_group_name_H-M   'P 1'
#
loop_
_entity.id
_entity.type
_entity.pdbx_description
1 polymer ?
#
loop_
_entity_poly.entity_id
_entity_poly.type
_entity_poly.pdbx_seq_one_letter_code
_entity_poly.pdbx_strand_id
1 'polypeptide(L)'
;SNGDRFGCTDTDGDGWSDQGDRFPQDASQWRDADGDGFGDNPDGHQADECPNELVNAGVSVIDRLGCPDTDGDGYSDADDEWLASPDGQADAFPKNRVQWADSDGDGFGDNPIGAIRDDCPIETGTSTIDFQGCPDGNGDGYSDDYGAVRSQLALMGSNPTSSLLTFAWPLLVFLLTLFTVRLSSKEGRDPNVVEDRLASDGGEF
;
A
#
# COMPACT_ATOMS: atom_id res chain seq x y z
N SER A 1 -9.00 12.44 -45.91
CA SER A 1 -9.98 11.60 -45.21
C SER A 1 -11.01 11.02 -46.18
N ASN A 2 -11.62 9.92 -45.83
CA ASN A 2 -12.67 9.21 -46.61
C ASN A 2 -13.95 8.99 -45.78
N GLY A 3 -13.90 9.21 -44.47
CA GLY A 3 -15.00 8.91 -43.56
C GLY A 3 -16.05 10.02 -43.47
N ASP A 4 -15.59 11.27 -43.37
CA ASP A 4 -16.47 12.44 -43.19
C ASP A 4 -16.37 13.46 -44.32
N ARG A 5 -15.16 13.95 -44.67
CA ARG A 5 -14.92 15.05 -45.63
C ARG A 5 -13.83 14.67 -46.64
N PHE A 6 -14.23 14.41 -47.88
CA PHE A 6 -13.30 14.05 -48.95
C PHE A 6 -12.27 15.15 -49.25
N GLY A 7 -10.98 14.76 -49.24
CA GLY A 7 -9.88 15.64 -49.60
C GLY A 7 -9.45 16.61 -48.51
N CYS A 8 -9.99 16.53 -47.31
CA CYS A 8 -9.49 17.24 -46.13
C CYS A 8 -8.28 16.54 -45.51
N THR A 9 -7.51 17.31 -44.75
CA THR A 9 -6.40 16.77 -43.97
C THR A 9 -6.88 15.65 -43.01
N ASP A 10 -6.08 14.63 -42.90
CA ASP A 10 -6.30 13.46 -42.10
C ASP A 10 -4.91 13.03 -41.60
N THR A 11 -4.55 13.50 -40.40
CA THR A 11 -3.17 13.52 -39.95
C THR A 11 -2.68 12.14 -39.53
N ASP A 12 -3.55 11.31 -38.93
CA ASP A 12 -3.23 9.95 -38.47
C ASP A 12 -3.63 8.85 -39.46
N GLY A 13 -4.49 9.20 -40.46
CA GLY A 13 -4.83 8.30 -41.56
C GLY A 13 -5.94 7.31 -41.24
N ASP A 14 -6.77 7.56 -40.26
CA ASP A 14 -7.87 6.69 -39.85
C ASP A 14 -9.11 6.78 -40.77
N GLY A 15 -9.16 7.83 -41.60
CA GLY A 15 -10.24 8.12 -42.54
C GLY A 15 -11.12 9.28 -42.14
N TRP A 16 -11.02 9.80 -40.93
CA TRP A 16 -11.68 11.02 -40.50
C TRP A 16 -10.81 12.24 -40.78
N SER A 17 -11.40 13.41 -40.99
CA SER A 17 -10.63 14.64 -41.16
C SER A 17 -10.28 15.22 -39.81
N ASP A 18 -9.13 15.91 -39.70
CA ASP A 18 -8.69 16.60 -38.47
C ASP A 18 -9.75 17.51 -37.85
N GLN A 19 -10.73 17.97 -38.63
CA GLN A 19 -11.82 18.82 -38.15
C GLN A 19 -13.05 18.02 -37.68
N GLY A 20 -13.19 16.78 -38.11
CA GLY A 20 -14.28 15.90 -37.75
C GLY A 20 -13.86 14.85 -36.69
N ASP A 21 -12.56 14.79 -36.43
CA ASP A 21 -11.92 13.89 -35.54
C ASP A 21 -11.65 14.55 -34.18
N ARG A 22 -12.01 13.89 -33.10
CA ARG A 22 -11.72 14.35 -31.74
C ARG A 22 -10.27 14.03 -31.32
N PHE A 23 -9.65 13.04 -31.99
CA PHE A 23 -8.29 12.56 -31.71
C PHE A 23 -7.40 12.54 -32.94
N PRO A 24 -7.13 13.67 -33.61
CA PRO A 24 -6.50 13.75 -34.94
C PRO A 24 -5.02 13.31 -34.97
N GLN A 25 -4.51 12.67 -33.94
CA GLN A 25 -3.18 12.05 -33.85
C GLN A 25 -3.25 10.60 -33.37
N ASP A 26 -4.44 10.03 -33.20
CA ASP A 26 -4.66 8.67 -32.76
C ASP A 26 -5.62 7.92 -33.70
N ALA A 27 -5.06 7.24 -34.68
CA ALA A 27 -5.79 6.48 -35.69
C ALA A 27 -6.70 5.37 -35.14
N SER A 28 -6.71 5.13 -33.86
CA SER A 28 -7.59 4.17 -33.19
C SER A 28 -8.82 4.82 -32.57
N GLN A 29 -8.88 6.14 -32.48
CA GLN A 29 -9.98 6.91 -31.89
C GLN A 29 -10.36 8.08 -32.76
N TRP A 30 -11.66 8.38 -32.97
CA TRP A 30 -12.16 9.51 -33.76
C TRP A 30 -13.38 10.21 -33.15
N ARG A 31 -13.99 9.61 -32.14
CA ARG A 31 -15.19 10.12 -31.50
C ARG A 31 -15.06 10.12 -29.99
N ASP A 32 -15.68 11.12 -29.38
CA ASP A 32 -15.80 11.34 -27.94
C ASP A 32 -17.20 11.95 -27.74
N ALA A 33 -18.16 11.13 -27.31
CA ALA A 33 -19.57 11.51 -27.35
C ALA A 33 -19.97 12.42 -26.18
N ASP A 34 -19.39 12.22 -25.02
CA ASP A 34 -19.67 12.99 -23.80
C ASP A 34 -18.65 14.10 -23.56
N GLY A 35 -17.49 14.04 -24.21
CA GLY A 35 -16.51 15.13 -24.22
C GLY A 35 -15.53 15.10 -23.05
N ASP A 36 -15.30 13.94 -22.47
CA ASP A 36 -14.43 13.74 -21.31
C ASP A 36 -12.93 13.58 -21.65
N GLY A 37 -12.64 13.32 -22.94
CA GLY A 37 -11.28 13.18 -23.46
C GLY A 37 -10.84 11.75 -23.72
N PHE A 38 -11.69 10.77 -23.45
CA PHE A 38 -11.50 9.37 -23.84
C PHE A 38 -12.30 9.05 -25.11
N GLY A 39 -11.87 8.05 -25.87
CA GLY A 39 -12.47 7.78 -27.19
C GLY A 39 -13.46 6.63 -27.15
N ASP A 40 -14.60 6.81 -27.87
CA ASP A 40 -15.73 5.88 -27.90
C ASP A 40 -15.40 4.52 -28.55
N ASN A 41 -14.29 4.35 -29.26
CA ASN A 41 -13.94 3.09 -29.90
C ASN A 41 -13.38 2.10 -28.86
N PRO A 42 -14.11 1.03 -28.51
CA PRO A 42 -13.70 0.09 -27.46
C PRO A 42 -12.45 -0.72 -27.83
N ASP A 43 -12.07 -0.77 -29.11
CA ASP A 43 -10.85 -1.43 -29.59
C ASP A 43 -9.67 -0.44 -29.74
N GLY A 44 -9.89 0.84 -29.46
CA GLY A 44 -8.90 1.91 -29.58
C GLY A 44 -7.98 2.03 -28.35
N HIS A 45 -6.97 2.87 -28.52
CA HIS A 45 -6.08 3.24 -27.40
C HIS A 45 -6.85 4.05 -26.36
N GLN A 46 -6.73 3.71 -25.08
CA GLN A 46 -7.42 4.37 -23.98
C GLN A 46 -8.94 4.53 -24.25
N ALA A 47 -9.57 3.42 -24.62
CA ALA A 47 -11.00 3.37 -24.87
C ALA A 47 -11.80 3.81 -23.65
N ASP A 48 -12.83 4.61 -23.91
CA ASP A 48 -13.81 5.01 -22.92
C ASP A 48 -14.71 3.82 -22.55
N GLU A 49 -14.79 3.51 -21.28
CA GLU A 49 -15.68 2.46 -20.77
C GLU A 49 -17.07 2.98 -20.42
N CYS A 50 -17.25 4.30 -20.36
CA CYS A 50 -18.51 4.98 -20.05
C CYS A 50 -18.91 6.02 -21.12
N PRO A 51 -18.95 5.70 -22.44
CA PRO A 51 -18.92 6.63 -23.57
C PRO A 51 -20.16 7.54 -23.74
N ASN A 52 -21.04 7.60 -22.80
CA ASN A 52 -22.23 8.46 -22.81
C ASN A 52 -22.50 9.10 -21.44
N GLU A 53 -21.56 8.99 -20.52
CA GLU A 53 -21.71 9.52 -19.17
C GLU A 53 -21.02 10.87 -19.03
N LEU A 54 -21.79 11.94 -19.05
CA LEU A 54 -21.31 13.29 -18.83
C LEU A 54 -20.68 13.43 -17.44
N VAL A 55 -19.38 13.51 -17.39
CA VAL A 55 -18.63 13.69 -16.15
C VAL A 55 -18.51 15.18 -15.79
N ASN A 56 -19.15 15.56 -14.70
CA ASN A 56 -19.12 16.94 -14.21
C ASN A 56 -18.12 17.18 -13.07
N ALA A 57 -17.56 16.11 -12.51
CA ALA A 57 -16.69 16.19 -11.34
C ALA A 57 -15.25 15.74 -11.65
N GLY A 58 -15.09 14.60 -12.27
CA GLY A 58 -13.81 14.03 -12.67
C GLY A 58 -14.03 12.76 -13.46
N VAL A 59 -12.98 12.28 -14.12
CA VAL A 59 -12.97 11.02 -14.87
C VAL A 59 -11.92 10.11 -14.32
N SER A 60 -12.24 8.84 -14.18
CA SER A 60 -11.29 7.84 -13.75
C SER A 60 -10.24 7.58 -14.84
N VAL A 61 -9.01 7.34 -14.37
CA VAL A 61 -7.82 7.15 -15.20
C VAL A 61 -7.01 5.92 -14.79
N ILE A 62 -7.46 5.18 -13.80
CA ILE A 62 -6.74 4.04 -13.20
C ILE A 62 -7.45 2.72 -13.49
N ASP A 63 -8.74 2.63 -13.19
CA ASP A 63 -9.53 1.40 -13.33
C ASP A 63 -10.36 1.40 -14.62
N ARG A 64 -11.50 2.08 -14.68
CA ARG A 64 -12.38 2.24 -15.84
C ARG A 64 -12.18 3.61 -16.45
N LEU A 65 -11.47 3.69 -17.56
CA LEU A 65 -11.17 4.98 -18.21
C LEU A 65 -12.46 5.68 -18.68
N GLY A 66 -12.55 6.98 -18.47
CA GLY A 66 -13.68 7.78 -18.90
C GLY A 66 -14.93 7.70 -18.00
N CYS A 67 -14.92 6.86 -16.98
CA CYS A 67 -16.07 6.74 -16.07
C CYS A 67 -16.06 7.83 -14.98
N PRO A 68 -17.22 8.13 -14.35
CA PRO A 68 -17.29 9.11 -13.28
C PRO A 68 -16.34 8.80 -12.11
N ASP A 69 -15.64 9.83 -11.65
CA ASP A 69 -14.76 9.83 -10.49
C ASP A 69 -15.05 11.11 -9.70
N THR A 70 -15.88 11.00 -8.67
CA THR A 70 -16.43 12.17 -7.97
C THR A 70 -15.39 12.98 -7.20
N ASP A 71 -14.38 12.36 -6.62
CA ASP A 71 -13.38 13.06 -5.82
C ASP A 71 -12.03 13.25 -6.53
N GLY A 72 -11.84 12.62 -7.68
CA GLY A 72 -10.69 12.81 -8.55
C GLY A 72 -9.44 12.09 -8.06
N ASP A 73 -9.57 10.91 -7.47
CA ASP A 73 -8.44 10.10 -7.07
C ASP A 73 -7.96 9.13 -8.17
N GLY A 74 -8.76 8.98 -9.22
CA GLY A 74 -8.46 8.20 -10.41
C GLY A 74 -9.22 6.88 -10.49
N TYR A 75 -9.91 6.49 -9.44
CA TYR A 75 -10.79 5.33 -9.42
C TYR A 75 -12.24 5.73 -9.73
N SER A 76 -12.96 4.87 -10.46
CA SER A 76 -14.34 5.14 -10.84
C SER A 76 -15.31 4.94 -9.71
N ASP A 77 -16.33 5.80 -9.64
CA ASP A 77 -17.47 5.62 -8.75
C ASP A 77 -18.16 4.27 -9.02
N ALA A 78 -18.74 3.67 -7.99
CA ALA A 78 -19.49 2.43 -8.14
C ALA A 78 -20.80 2.64 -8.90
N ASP A 79 -21.18 1.67 -9.73
CA ASP A 79 -22.47 1.58 -10.42
C ASP A 79 -23.07 0.16 -10.32
N ASP A 80 -24.18 -0.10 -11.04
CA ASP A 80 -24.88 -1.39 -10.98
C ASP A 80 -24.08 -2.57 -11.58
N GLU A 81 -23.07 -2.29 -12.42
CA GLU A 81 -22.24 -3.28 -13.11
C GLU A 81 -20.82 -3.33 -12.56
N TRP A 82 -20.40 -2.25 -11.88
CA TRP A 82 -19.07 -2.07 -11.31
C TRP A 82 -19.16 -1.72 -9.83
N LEU A 83 -19.14 -2.75 -9.00
CA LEU A 83 -19.35 -2.63 -7.57
C LEU A 83 -18.09 -2.11 -6.85
N ALA A 84 -18.31 -1.38 -5.76
CA ALA A 84 -17.25 -1.02 -4.84
C ALA A 84 -16.67 -2.24 -4.11
N SER A 85 -15.44 -2.16 -3.61
CA SER A 85 -14.89 -3.17 -2.71
C SER A 85 -15.75 -3.30 -1.43
N PRO A 86 -15.85 -4.48 -0.80
CA PRO A 86 -15.13 -5.71 -1.14
C PRO A 86 -15.72 -6.54 -2.30
N ASP A 87 -16.91 -6.20 -2.78
CA ASP A 87 -17.64 -6.98 -3.79
C ASP A 87 -17.14 -6.74 -5.22
N GLY A 88 -16.40 -5.66 -5.46
CA GLY A 88 -15.84 -5.25 -6.73
C GLY A 88 -14.53 -4.46 -6.62
N GLN A 89 -14.27 -3.61 -7.62
CA GLN A 89 -13.03 -2.81 -7.72
C GLN A 89 -13.29 -1.31 -7.85
N ALA A 90 -14.57 -0.88 -7.91
CA ALA A 90 -14.91 0.53 -7.89
C ALA A 90 -14.53 1.18 -6.56
N ASP A 91 -14.44 2.50 -6.59
CA ASP A 91 -14.17 3.29 -5.39
C ASP A 91 -15.23 3.06 -4.30
N ALA A 92 -14.76 2.62 -3.14
CA ALA A 92 -15.59 2.43 -1.94
C ALA A 92 -15.86 3.76 -1.21
N PHE A 93 -15.08 4.81 -1.51
CA PHE A 93 -15.14 6.11 -0.82
C PHE A 93 -15.24 7.29 -1.79
N PRO A 94 -16.24 7.39 -2.67
CA PRO A 94 -16.31 8.33 -3.80
C PRO A 94 -16.39 9.82 -3.42
N LYS A 95 -16.03 10.18 -2.20
CA LYS A 95 -15.93 11.55 -1.67
C LYS A 95 -14.68 11.74 -0.81
N ASN A 96 -13.76 10.78 -0.85
CA ASN A 96 -12.56 10.79 -0.04
C ASN A 96 -11.32 10.47 -0.86
N ARG A 97 -10.80 11.42 -1.56
CA ARG A 97 -9.67 11.35 -2.50
C ARG A 97 -8.43 10.57 -2.04
N VAL A 98 -8.37 10.16 -0.81
CA VAL A 98 -7.22 9.41 -0.26
C VAL A 98 -7.58 7.99 0.13
N GLN A 99 -8.79 7.54 -0.15
CA GLN A 99 -9.26 6.18 0.07
C GLN A 99 -10.12 5.74 -1.11
N TRP A 100 -9.88 4.56 -1.64
CA TRP A 100 -10.62 3.99 -2.77
C TRP A 100 -11.00 2.51 -2.56
N ALA A 101 -10.32 1.82 -1.64
CA ALA A 101 -10.55 0.41 -1.35
C ALA A 101 -10.92 0.19 0.11
N ASP A 102 -11.81 -0.80 0.34
CA ASP A 102 -12.25 -1.30 1.63
C ASP A 102 -12.37 -2.83 1.48
N SER A 103 -11.29 -3.55 1.79
CA SER A 103 -11.17 -4.97 1.45
C SER A 103 -12.04 -5.89 2.29
N ASP A 104 -12.43 -5.48 3.49
CA ASP A 104 -13.26 -6.29 4.38
C ASP A 104 -14.66 -5.70 4.60
N GLY A 105 -14.93 -4.48 4.09
CA GLY A 105 -16.25 -3.86 4.05
C GLY A 105 -16.69 -3.25 5.38
N ASP A 106 -15.78 -2.82 6.23
CA ASP A 106 -16.09 -2.27 7.55
C ASP A 106 -16.26 -0.74 7.56
N GLY A 107 -15.93 -0.07 6.46
CA GLY A 107 -16.05 1.38 6.28
C GLY A 107 -14.78 2.16 6.61
N PHE A 108 -13.68 1.47 6.91
CA PHE A 108 -12.34 2.05 6.95
C PHE A 108 -11.59 1.72 5.67
N GLY A 109 -10.73 2.60 5.21
CA GLY A 109 -10.08 2.45 3.92
C GLY A 109 -8.67 1.88 4.01
N ASP A 110 -8.31 1.03 3.05
CA ASP A 110 -7.05 0.29 3.02
C ASP A 110 -5.81 1.18 2.87
N ASN A 111 -5.96 2.44 2.40
CA ASN A 111 -4.81 3.31 2.26
C ASN A 111 -4.33 3.82 3.62
N PRO A 112 -3.10 3.48 4.04
CA PRO A 112 -2.59 3.81 5.37
C PRO A 112 -2.36 5.31 5.61
N ILE A 113 -2.48 6.14 4.58
CA ILE A 113 -2.28 7.61 4.67
C ILE A 113 -3.60 8.34 4.96
N GLY A 114 -4.75 7.71 4.73
CA GLY A 114 -6.07 8.31 4.89
C GLY A 114 -6.45 8.60 6.35
N ALA A 115 -7.39 9.54 6.54
CA ALA A 115 -7.90 9.89 7.86
C ALA A 115 -8.80 8.80 8.48
N ILE A 116 -9.45 8.00 7.63
CA ILE A 116 -10.25 6.83 7.98
C ILE A 116 -9.52 5.55 7.52
N ARG A 117 -8.21 5.51 7.74
CA ARG A 117 -7.42 4.34 7.34
C ARG A 117 -7.82 3.13 8.16
N ASP A 118 -7.71 1.98 7.56
CA ASP A 118 -7.81 0.69 8.21
C ASP A 118 -6.42 0.19 8.63
N ASP A 119 -6.28 -0.16 9.91
CA ASP A 119 -5.08 -0.78 10.45
C ASP A 119 -5.17 -2.33 10.39
N CYS A 120 -6.36 -2.89 10.03
CA CYS A 120 -6.65 -4.32 9.90
C CYS A 120 -7.38 -4.68 8.58
N PRO A 121 -6.87 -4.36 7.38
CA PRO A 121 -7.61 -4.30 6.11
C PRO A 121 -8.15 -5.64 5.57
N ILE A 122 -8.16 -6.69 6.33
CA ILE A 122 -8.71 -8.02 6.01
C ILE A 122 -9.53 -8.60 7.16
N GLU A 123 -9.74 -7.85 8.23
CA GLU A 123 -10.48 -8.28 9.43
C GLU A 123 -11.45 -7.18 9.87
N THR A 124 -12.70 -7.28 9.46
CA THR A 124 -13.78 -6.32 9.79
C THR A 124 -13.78 -5.91 11.25
N GLY A 125 -13.72 -4.61 11.51
CA GLY A 125 -13.68 -4.09 12.87
C GLY A 125 -14.42 -2.77 13.06
N THR A 126 -14.45 -2.28 14.29
CA THR A 126 -15.16 -1.05 14.66
C THR A 126 -14.35 -0.14 15.59
N SER A 127 -13.09 -0.50 15.84
CA SER A 127 -12.21 0.32 16.68
C SER A 127 -11.87 1.65 16.03
N THR A 128 -11.79 2.71 16.83
CA THR A 128 -11.59 4.10 16.36
C THR A 128 -10.56 4.87 17.15
N ILE A 129 -10.08 4.33 18.27
CA ILE A 129 -9.24 5.07 19.23
C ILE A 129 -7.75 4.76 19.04
N ASP A 130 -7.41 3.48 18.85
CA ASP A 130 -6.01 3.05 18.68
C ASP A 130 -5.71 2.55 17.27
N PHE A 131 -6.13 1.35 16.91
CA PHE A 131 -6.00 0.78 15.56
C PHE A 131 -7.37 0.82 14.89
N GLN A 132 -7.55 1.76 13.97
CA GLN A 132 -8.83 1.96 13.29
C GLN A 132 -9.16 0.74 12.42
N GLY A 133 -10.45 0.37 12.34
CA GLY A 133 -10.92 -0.75 11.53
C GLY A 133 -10.61 -2.13 12.12
N CYS A 134 -9.94 -2.23 13.27
CA CYS A 134 -9.65 -3.51 13.88
C CYS A 134 -10.81 -4.03 14.75
N PRO A 135 -10.90 -5.36 15.01
CA PRO A 135 -11.92 -5.95 15.86
C PRO A 135 -12.02 -5.29 17.25
N ASP A 136 -13.24 -4.93 17.64
CA ASP A 136 -13.63 -4.34 18.94
C ASP A 136 -14.88 -5.03 19.44
N GLY A 137 -14.70 -6.20 20.04
CA GLY A 137 -15.81 -7.06 20.48
C GLY A 137 -16.57 -6.54 21.67
N ASN A 138 -16.03 -5.62 22.44
CA ASN A 138 -16.68 -5.02 23.62
C ASN A 138 -17.28 -3.63 23.34
N GLY A 139 -16.97 -3.01 22.18
CA GLY A 139 -17.51 -1.73 21.75
C GLY A 139 -16.97 -0.53 22.51
N ASP A 140 -15.77 -0.60 23.08
CA ASP A 140 -15.17 0.51 23.82
C ASP A 140 -14.32 1.46 22.96
N GLY A 141 -14.19 1.15 21.67
CA GLY A 141 -13.45 1.90 20.65
C GLY A 141 -11.97 1.53 20.54
N TYR A 142 -11.48 0.64 21.39
CA TYR A 142 -10.14 0.10 21.30
C TYR A 142 -10.15 -1.28 20.64
N SER A 143 -9.11 -1.59 19.88
CA SER A 143 -8.97 -2.91 19.29
C SER A 143 -8.71 -4.01 20.33
N ASP A 144 -9.33 -5.19 20.12
CA ASP A 144 -9.25 -6.33 21.07
C ASP A 144 -7.82 -6.84 21.24
N ASP A 145 -7.03 -6.95 20.19
CA ASP A 145 -5.68 -7.52 20.21
C ASP A 145 -4.67 -6.67 21.00
N TYR A 146 -4.90 -5.36 21.07
CA TYR A 146 -4.06 -4.44 21.85
C TYR A 146 -4.55 -4.18 23.26
N GLY A 147 -5.80 -4.50 23.57
CA GLY A 147 -6.35 -4.47 24.92
C GLY A 147 -5.60 -5.40 25.87
N ALA A 148 -5.17 -6.56 25.38
CA ALA A 148 -4.34 -7.50 26.13
C ALA A 148 -2.93 -6.94 26.44
N VAL A 149 -2.33 -6.21 25.53
CA VAL A 149 -1.01 -5.58 25.74
C VAL A 149 -1.12 -4.39 26.69
N ARG A 150 -2.19 -3.58 26.60
CA ARG A 150 -2.44 -2.48 27.55
C ARG A 150 -2.71 -2.95 28.97
N SER A 151 -3.45 -4.05 29.13
CA SER A 151 -3.68 -4.62 30.46
C SER A 151 -2.36 -5.10 31.10
N GLN A 152 -1.43 -5.63 30.29
CA GLN A 152 -0.10 -6.02 30.76
C GLN A 152 0.80 -4.81 31.06
N LEU A 153 0.77 -3.76 30.23
CA LEU A 153 1.48 -2.52 30.49
C LEU A 153 0.94 -1.76 31.70
N ALA A 154 -0.38 -1.75 31.90
CA ALA A 154 -1.01 -1.16 33.10
C ALA A 154 -0.64 -1.93 34.38
N LEU A 155 -0.56 -3.27 34.30
CA LEU A 155 -0.07 -4.10 35.40
C LEU A 155 1.43 -3.88 35.67
N MET A 156 2.23 -3.59 34.65
CA MET A 156 3.65 -3.21 34.80
C MET A 156 3.82 -1.81 35.39
N GLY A 157 2.92 -0.85 35.07
CA GLY A 157 2.92 0.50 35.61
C GLY A 157 2.49 0.59 37.08
N SER A 158 1.68 -0.36 37.57
CA SER A 158 1.20 -0.38 38.96
C SER A 158 2.21 -0.95 39.98
N ASN A 159 3.29 -1.62 39.51
CA ASN A 159 4.36 -2.13 40.39
C ASN A 159 5.76 -1.91 39.75
N PRO A 160 6.29 -0.69 39.79
CA PRO A 160 7.59 -0.37 39.18
C PRO A 160 8.78 -1.11 39.83
N THR A 161 8.63 -1.66 41.01
CA THR A 161 9.69 -2.37 41.75
C THR A 161 9.85 -3.84 41.38
N SER A 162 8.81 -4.49 40.83
CA SER A 162 8.91 -5.92 40.44
C SER A 162 9.40 -6.13 39.01
N SER A 163 9.19 -5.14 38.11
CA SER A 163 9.54 -5.23 36.69
C SER A 163 11.04 -5.12 36.43
N LEU A 164 11.76 -4.32 37.23
CA LEU A 164 13.20 -4.15 37.06
C LEU A 164 14.01 -5.38 37.47
N LEU A 165 13.49 -6.18 38.42
CA LEU A 165 14.19 -7.37 38.89
C LEU A 165 14.06 -8.57 37.93
N THR A 166 12.99 -8.68 37.17
CA THR A 166 12.78 -9.78 36.22
C THR A 166 13.60 -9.65 34.93
N PHE A 167 13.90 -8.43 34.51
CA PHE A 167 14.73 -8.20 33.33
C PHE A 167 16.21 -7.99 33.66
N ALA A 168 16.53 -7.52 34.88
CA ALA A 168 17.92 -7.33 35.29
C ALA A 168 18.64 -8.67 35.56
N TRP A 169 17.92 -9.70 36.04
CA TRP A 169 18.53 -11.00 36.37
C TRP A 169 19.11 -11.73 35.15
N PRO A 170 18.38 -11.94 34.04
CA PRO A 170 18.97 -12.61 32.87
C PRO A 170 20.11 -11.81 32.21
N LEU A 171 20.05 -10.47 32.22
CA LEU A 171 21.15 -9.62 31.74
C LEU A 171 22.39 -9.72 32.63
N LEU A 172 22.23 -9.80 33.93
CA LEU A 172 23.32 -9.92 34.89
C LEU A 172 23.97 -11.31 34.81
N VAL A 173 23.19 -12.36 34.60
CA VAL A 173 23.71 -13.71 34.35
C VAL A 173 24.46 -13.77 33.02
N PHE A 174 23.95 -13.14 31.97
CA PHE A 174 24.60 -13.10 30.66
C PHE A 174 25.92 -12.31 30.70
N LEU A 175 25.98 -11.21 31.42
CA LEU A 175 27.22 -10.42 31.63
C LEU A 175 28.24 -11.19 32.47
N LEU A 176 27.80 -11.92 33.50
CA LEU A 176 28.68 -12.75 34.31
C LEU A 176 29.26 -13.93 33.50
N THR A 177 28.46 -14.57 32.63
CA THR A 177 28.98 -15.63 31.76
C THR A 177 29.97 -15.12 30.72
N LEU A 178 29.75 -13.95 30.14
CA LEU A 178 30.70 -13.31 29.22
C LEU A 178 32.01 -12.94 29.93
N PHE A 179 31.91 -12.51 31.18
CA PHE A 179 33.10 -12.13 31.98
C PHE A 179 33.93 -13.36 32.35
N THR A 180 33.28 -14.47 32.72
CA THR A 180 34.01 -15.74 33.04
C THR A 180 34.66 -16.35 31.79
N VAL A 181 33.98 -16.30 30.62
CA VAL A 181 34.57 -16.76 29.35
C VAL A 181 35.79 -15.89 28.97
N ARG A 182 35.73 -14.57 29.23
CA ARG A 182 36.84 -13.66 28.93
C ARG A 182 38.02 -13.83 29.87
N LEU A 183 37.82 -14.23 31.12
CA LEU A 183 38.89 -14.56 32.06
C LEU A 183 39.54 -15.90 31.68
N SER A 184 38.76 -16.93 31.35
CA SER A 184 39.25 -18.23 30.89
C SER A 184 40.08 -18.15 29.60
N SER A 185 39.74 -17.23 28.68
CA SER A 185 40.52 -17.05 27.44
C SER A 185 41.81 -16.25 27.63
N LYS A 186 42.04 -15.63 28.79
CA LYS A 186 43.31 -14.96 29.12
C LYS A 186 44.33 -15.90 29.78
N GLU A 187 43.86 -16.96 30.44
CA GLU A 187 44.74 -17.92 31.14
C GLU A 187 45.36 -18.98 30.20
N GLY A 188 44.88 -19.10 28.95
CA GLY A 188 45.37 -20.06 27.97
C GLY A 188 46.44 -19.55 27.00
N ARG A 189 47.07 -18.41 27.25
CA ARG A 189 48.12 -17.90 26.40
C ARG A 189 49.48 -18.00 27.13
N ASP A 190 50.05 -19.21 27.06
CA ASP A 190 51.39 -19.51 27.53
C ASP A 190 52.39 -18.78 26.60
N PRO A 191 53.25 -17.86 27.13
CA PRO A 191 54.18 -17.07 26.33
C PRO A 191 55.38 -17.89 25.76
N ASN A 192 55.52 -19.19 26.10
CA ASN A 192 56.68 -20.00 25.71
C ASN A 192 56.52 -20.78 24.41
N VAL A 193 55.38 -20.67 23.68
CA VAL A 193 55.11 -21.42 22.40
C VAL A 193 55.65 -20.69 21.17
N VAL A 194 56.19 -19.49 21.27
CA VAL A 194 56.64 -18.68 20.11
C VAL A 194 58.10 -18.92 19.74
N GLU A 195 58.91 -19.53 20.62
CA GLU A 195 60.35 -19.67 20.34
C GLU A 195 60.76 -20.92 19.56
N ASP A 196 59.88 -21.93 19.43
CA ASP A 196 60.22 -23.20 18.77
C ASP A 196 59.92 -23.25 17.24
N ARG A 197 59.41 -22.19 16.63
CA ARG A 197 59.14 -22.14 15.18
C ARG A 197 60.18 -21.38 14.34
N LEU A 198 61.21 -20.81 14.95
CA LEU A 198 62.24 -20.08 14.21
C LEU A 198 63.57 -20.84 14.12
N ALA A 199 63.63 -22.09 14.64
CA ALA A 199 64.85 -22.94 14.60
C ALA A 199 64.87 -24.04 13.53
N SER A 200 63.83 -24.14 12.65
CA SER A 200 63.74 -25.25 11.69
C SER A 200 63.83 -24.87 10.20
N ASP A 201 64.01 -23.58 9.86
CA ASP A 201 64.25 -23.17 8.45
C ASP A 201 65.62 -22.50 8.28
N GLY A 202 66.64 -23.26 8.55
CA GLY A 202 68.00 -22.91 8.22
C GLY A 202 68.74 -24.16 7.78
N GLY A 203 68.81 -24.40 6.46
CA GLY A 203 69.67 -25.43 5.94
C GLY A 203 69.24 -26.05 4.61
N GLU A 204 70.05 -25.71 3.60
CA GLU A 204 70.52 -26.46 2.46
C GLU A 204 69.79 -26.29 1.09
N PHE A 205 70.63 -25.67 0.23
CA PHE A 205 70.83 -25.71 -1.24
C PHE A 205 69.75 -25.22 -2.17
#